data_b1d5e71eb84e00a6ba6a9d5b10d1ff1c
#
_entry.id   b1d5e71eb84e00a6ba6a9d5b10d1ff1c
#
_cell.length_a   1.000
_cell.length_b   1.000
_cell.length_c   1.000
_cell.angle_alpha   90.00
_cell.angle_beta   90.00
_cell.angle_gamma   90.00
#
_symmetry.space_group_name_H-M   'P 1'
#
loop_
_entity.id
_entity.type
_entity.pdbx_description
1 polymer ?
#
loop_
_entity_poly.entity_id
_entity_poly.type
_entity_poly.pdbx_seq_one_letter_code
_entity_poly.pdbx_strand_id
1 'polypeptide(L)'
;MKKLSKTVLVLLTITIIASSCGTKQNGQLIGVSDRPSWSGINPYGMVYIPSGTLHVGPSDQDVSQTYIQRPKSISIQGFYMDDTEVTNNEWRQFVYWVRDSLAHTALGNVMDDEETGEERIDWEMAIDWESDDLEDLYYYGDDRFAGRKEMDTRNFVYNYEWYNWQAAAHNKDPDASRSSFILRDEANIYPDTLVWVRDFAYSYNEPFTRNYFWHPAFDDYPVVGIDWKMANAFCYWRTKLWSTSGDVNSEDFRLPTEHEWEYAARGGHEHAPYPWGGYYVRNAKGCLLANFKPGRGNYPEDGGFYTVKADAYFPNDYGLYNMAGNVAEWTSSAFHE
;
A
#
# COMPACT_ATOMS: atom_id res chain seq x y z
N MET A 1 -69.92 2.06 -41.51
CA MET A 1 -68.52 1.85 -41.93
C MET A 1 -67.62 3.11 -41.83
N LYS A 2 -68.11 4.33 -42.21
CA LYS A 2 -67.26 5.55 -42.15
C LYS A 2 -66.84 6.02 -40.75
N LYS A 3 -67.55 5.70 -39.66
CA LYS A 3 -67.19 6.08 -38.28
C LYS A 3 -66.10 5.17 -37.68
N LEU A 4 -66.11 3.88 -38.07
CA LEU A 4 -65.11 2.92 -37.59
C LEU A 4 -63.69 3.23 -38.15
N SER A 5 -63.62 3.71 -39.38
CA SER A 5 -62.37 4.13 -40.02
C SER A 5 -61.73 5.34 -39.36
N LYS A 6 -62.56 6.31 -38.90
CA LYS A 6 -62.02 7.48 -38.19
C LYS A 6 -61.46 7.14 -36.81
N THR A 7 -62.11 6.23 -36.08
CA THR A 7 -61.65 5.80 -34.76
C THR A 7 -60.38 4.98 -34.85
N VAL A 8 -60.24 4.12 -35.85
CA VAL A 8 -59.02 3.36 -36.11
C VAL A 8 -57.83 4.27 -36.50
N LEU A 9 -58.14 5.31 -37.32
CA LEU A 9 -57.11 6.28 -37.70
C LEU A 9 -56.62 7.11 -36.52
N VAL A 10 -57.52 7.51 -35.61
CA VAL A 10 -57.20 8.24 -34.40
C VAL A 10 -56.40 7.37 -33.43
N LEU A 11 -56.73 6.10 -33.27
CA LEU A 11 -55.98 5.15 -32.47
C LEU A 11 -54.57 4.89 -33.04
N LEU A 12 -54.44 4.79 -34.36
CA LEU A 12 -53.13 4.62 -35.01
C LEU A 12 -52.25 5.84 -34.89
N THR A 13 -52.79 7.06 -34.93
CA THR A 13 -52.03 8.29 -34.71
C THR A 13 -51.63 8.45 -33.27
N ILE A 14 -52.43 8.03 -32.28
CA ILE A 14 -52.04 8.05 -30.84
C ILE A 14 -50.91 7.04 -30.55
N THR A 15 -50.94 5.85 -31.16
CA THR A 15 -49.88 4.87 -31.03
C THR A 15 -48.54 5.35 -31.63
N ILE A 16 -48.59 6.03 -32.77
CA ILE A 16 -47.38 6.61 -33.41
C ILE A 16 -46.80 7.75 -32.57
N ILE A 17 -47.63 8.58 -31.94
CA ILE A 17 -47.19 9.67 -31.06
C ILE A 17 -46.63 9.12 -29.73
N ALA A 18 -47.22 8.04 -29.19
CA ALA A 18 -46.75 7.40 -27.96
C ALA A 18 -45.42 6.65 -28.15
N SER A 19 -45.12 6.14 -29.35
CA SER A 19 -43.83 5.52 -29.65
C SER A 19 -42.70 6.53 -29.95
N SER A 20 -43.01 7.82 -30.07
CA SER A 20 -42.04 8.90 -30.28
C SER A 20 -41.34 9.41 -28.99
N CYS A 21 -41.67 8.86 -27.82
CA CYS A 21 -40.89 9.09 -26.62
C CYS A 21 -39.64 8.23 -26.61
N GLY A 22 -38.79 8.39 -27.62
CA GLY A 22 -37.40 7.96 -27.54
C GLY A 22 -36.72 8.70 -26.39
N THR A 23 -35.98 7.99 -25.57
CA THR A 23 -35.13 8.56 -24.54
C THR A 23 -34.38 9.75 -25.10
N LYS A 24 -34.70 10.95 -24.61
CA LYS A 24 -33.91 12.16 -24.94
C LYS A 24 -32.44 11.89 -24.53
N GLN A 25 -31.66 11.52 -25.51
CA GLN A 25 -30.23 11.53 -25.37
C GLN A 25 -29.79 13.01 -25.27
N ASN A 26 -29.53 13.48 -24.09
CA ASN A 26 -29.15 14.86 -23.78
C ASN A 26 -27.74 15.21 -24.27
N GLY A 27 -27.28 14.67 -25.38
CA GLY A 27 -25.95 14.95 -25.91
C GLY A 27 -24.83 14.41 -25.06
N GLN A 28 -25.11 13.54 -24.12
CA GLN A 28 -24.05 12.82 -23.40
C GLN A 28 -23.30 11.94 -24.40
N LEU A 29 -21.99 11.99 -24.39
CA LEU A 29 -21.15 11.01 -25.06
C LEU A 29 -21.50 9.64 -24.43
N ILE A 30 -22.45 8.95 -25.04
CA ILE A 30 -22.72 7.57 -24.67
C ILE A 30 -21.55 6.78 -25.26
N GLY A 31 -20.66 6.30 -24.39
CA GLY A 31 -19.68 5.33 -24.79
C GLY A 31 -20.31 4.09 -25.41
N VAL A 32 -19.60 3.03 -25.55
CA VAL A 32 -20.13 1.77 -26.09
C VAL A 32 -21.39 1.37 -25.32
N SER A 33 -22.53 1.28 -26.01
CA SER A 33 -23.77 0.72 -25.46
C SER A 33 -23.49 -0.72 -25.03
N ASP A 34 -24.07 -1.16 -23.93
CA ASP A 34 -23.90 -2.50 -23.37
C ASP A 34 -22.51 -2.80 -22.79
N ARG A 35 -21.77 -1.77 -22.44
CA ARG A 35 -20.53 -1.95 -21.68
C ARG A 35 -20.88 -2.56 -20.32
N PRO A 36 -20.34 -3.74 -19.97
CA PRO A 36 -20.54 -4.30 -18.64
C PRO A 36 -20.01 -3.31 -17.60
N SER A 37 -20.77 -3.10 -16.54
CA SER A 37 -20.30 -2.30 -15.42
C SER A 37 -19.11 -3.02 -14.79
N TRP A 38 -17.96 -2.39 -14.83
CA TRP A 38 -16.80 -2.88 -14.10
C TRP A 38 -16.92 -2.49 -12.63
N SER A 39 -16.85 -3.46 -11.73
CA SER A 39 -16.68 -3.22 -10.31
C SER A 39 -15.31 -3.77 -9.94
N GLY A 40 -14.40 -2.91 -9.54
CA GLY A 40 -13.09 -3.34 -9.01
C GLY A 40 -13.27 -4.22 -7.78
N ILE A 41 -12.39 -5.21 -7.64
CA ILE A 41 -12.27 -5.96 -6.39
C ILE A 41 -11.51 -5.08 -5.42
N ASN A 42 -12.10 -4.86 -4.24
CA ASN A 42 -11.38 -4.15 -3.17
C ASN A 42 -10.24 -5.05 -2.67
N PRO A 43 -8.97 -4.62 -2.79
CA PRO A 43 -7.88 -5.39 -2.24
C PRO A 43 -8.03 -5.57 -0.73
N TYR A 44 -7.67 -6.76 -0.25
CA TYR A 44 -7.79 -7.07 1.18
C TYR A 44 -6.95 -6.10 2.04
N GLY A 45 -7.55 -5.57 3.11
CA GLY A 45 -6.90 -4.62 4.02
C GLY A 45 -6.82 -3.19 3.48
N MET A 46 -7.45 -2.89 2.33
CA MET A 46 -7.45 -1.55 1.76
C MET A 46 -8.82 -0.89 1.81
N VAL A 47 -8.81 0.42 1.93
CA VAL A 47 -10.00 1.28 1.81
C VAL A 47 -9.92 2.14 0.55
N TYR A 48 -11.07 2.41 -0.04
CA TYR A 48 -11.16 3.28 -1.20
C TYR A 48 -11.15 4.75 -0.80
N ILE A 49 -10.19 5.49 -1.31
CA ILE A 49 -10.07 6.94 -1.15
C ILE A 49 -10.70 7.59 -2.39
N PRO A 50 -11.77 8.39 -2.24
CA PRO A 50 -12.45 9.00 -3.38
C PRO A 50 -11.59 10.07 -4.06
N SER A 51 -11.79 10.27 -5.35
CA SER A 51 -11.16 11.37 -6.07
C SER A 51 -11.61 12.73 -5.54
N GLY A 52 -10.69 13.71 -5.54
CA GLY A 52 -10.99 15.05 -5.07
C GLY A 52 -9.86 16.04 -5.31
N THR A 53 -9.90 17.13 -4.59
CA THR A 53 -8.88 18.19 -4.69
C THR A 53 -8.22 18.35 -3.33
N LEU A 54 -6.90 18.29 -3.32
CA LEU A 54 -6.07 18.62 -2.17
C LEU A 54 -5.63 20.07 -2.28
N HIS A 55 -5.85 20.85 -1.23
CA HIS A 55 -5.30 22.18 -1.07
C HIS A 55 -4.05 22.09 -0.19
N VAL A 56 -2.86 22.21 -0.80
CA VAL A 56 -1.56 22.22 -0.11
C VAL A 56 -1.07 23.63 0.13
N GLY A 57 -0.24 23.78 1.14
CA GLY A 57 0.38 25.04 1.51
C GLY A 57 -0.14 25.61 2.81
N PRO A 58 0.37 26.76 3.25
CA PRO A 58 0.03 27.35 4.53
C PRO A 58 -1.46 27.71 4.57
N SER A 59 -2.09 27.35 5.67
CA SER A 59 -3.45 27.77 6.02
C SER A 59 -3.40 28.98 6.95
N ASP A 60 -4.55 29.51 7.33
CA ASP A 60 -4.71 30.54 8.38
C ASP A 60 -4.21 30.07 9.76
N GLN A 61 -3.89 28.76 9.89
CA GLN A 61 -3.29 28.16 11.08
C GLN A 61 -1.75 28.24 11.10
N ASP A 62 -1.11 28.74 10.05
CA ASP A 62 0.32 29.01 10.06
C ASP A 62 0.64 30.21 10.96
N VAL A 63 0.82 29.93 12.25
CA VAL A 63 1.09 30.93 13.28
C VAL A 63 2.38 31.71 13.00
N SER A 64 3.35 31.08 12.36
CA SER A 64 4.64 31.70 12.01
C SER A 64 4.57 32.58 10.76
N GLN A 65 3.50 32.47 9.96
CA GLN A 65 3.29 33.20 8.72
C GLN A 65 4.55 33.21 7.82
N THR A 66 5.21 32.08 7.75
CA THR A 66 6.48 31.97 7.03
C THR A 66 6.30 32.13 5.53
N TYR A 67 5.12 31.81 5.00
CA TYR A 67 4.77 31.87 3.56
C TYR A 67 5.83 31.25 2.62
N ILE A 68 6.57 30.29 3.12
CA ILE A 68 7.65 29.62 2.37
C ILE A 68 7.05 28.86 1.19
N GLN A 69 5.88 28.25 1.38
CA GLN A 69 5.17 27.52 0.34
C GLN A 69 3.98 28.35 -0.18
N ARG A 70 3.77 28.32 -1.49
CA ARG A 70 2.58 28.91 -2.09
C ARG A 70 1.41 27.93 -2.05
N PRO A 71 0.20 28.38 -1.71
CA PRO A 71 -0.98 27.53 -1.78
C PRO A 71 -1.17 26.99 -3.21
N LYS A 72 -1.44 25.70 -3.33
CA LYS A 72 -1.74 25.04 -4.59
C LYS A 72 -2.95 24.14 -4.41
N SER A 73 -3.72 23.99 -5.49
CA SER A 73 -4.79 22.99 -5.57
C SER A 73 -4.34 21.87 -6.50
N ILE A 74 -4.38 20.65 -6.02
CA ILE A 74 -3.93 19.45 -6.73
C ILE A 74 -5.10 18.49 -6.83
N SER A 75 -5.41 18.04 -8.05
CA SER A 75 -6.43 17.03 -8.27
C SER A 75 -5.86 15.64 -7.97
N ILE A 76 -6.50 14.92 -7.09
CA ILE A 76 -6.17 13.55 -6.73
C ILE A 76 -7.20 12.60 -7.34
N GLN A 77 -6.73 11.58 -8.05
CA GLN A 77 -7.58 10.50 -8.54
C GLN A 77 -7.95 9.57 -7.39
N GLY A 78 -9.09 8.88 -7.49
CA GLY A 78 -9.45 7.87 -6.51
C GLY A 78 -8.48 6.69 -6.57
N PHE A 79 -8.13 6.16 -5.40
CA PHE A 79 -7.19 5.04 -5.24
C PHE A 79 -7.56 4.20 -4.02
N TYR A 80 -6.94 3.04 -3.91
CA TYR A 80 -7.00 2.23 -2.69
C TYR A 80 -5.76 2.46 -1.86
N MET A 81 -5.93 2.48 -0.53
CA MET A 81 -4.84 2.63 0.43
C MET A 81 -5.04 1.65 1.58
N ASP A 82 -3.96 1.07 2.09
CA ASP A 82 -4.02 0.23 3.29
C ASP A 82 -4.64 1.02 4.44
N ASP A 83 -5.53 0.40 5.18
CA ASP A 83 -6.25 1.06 6.28
C ASP A 83 -5.36 1.28 7.51
N THR A 84 -4.28 0.52 7.63
CA THR A 84 -3.29 0.60 8.70
C THR A 84 -1.87 0.66 8.14
N GLU A 85 -0.90 1.03 8.98
CA GLU A 85 0.51 0.81 8.69
C GLU A 85 0.78 -0.70 8.50
N VAL A 86 1.72 -1.05 7.61
CA VAL A 86 2.14 -2.45 7.42
C VAL A 86 2.69 -3.01 8.73
N THR A 87 2.10 -4.10 9.19
CA THR A 87 2.40 -4.73 10.47
C THR A 87 3.61 -5.66 10.42
N ASN A 88 4.18 -5.97 11.60
CA ASN A 88 5.25 -6.97 11.70
C ASN A 88 4.82 -8.33 11.15
N ASN A 89 3.55 -8.72 11.36
CA ASN A 89 3.02 -9.99 10.84
C ASN A 89 3.00 -10.01 9.31
N GLU A 90 2.52 -8.95 8.67
CA GLU A 90 2.47 -8.85 7.20
C GLU A 90 3.89 -8.84 6.61
N TRP A 91 4.80 -8.08 7.22
CA TRP A 91 6.19 -8.07 6.77
C TRP A 91 6.88 -9.42 6.94
N ARG A 92 6.59 -10.16 8.02
CA ARG A 92 7.10 -11.53 8.20
C ARG A 92 6.62 -12.49 7.11
N GLN A 93 5.40 -12.32 6.59
CA GLN A 93 4.93 -13.13 5.46
C GLN A 93 5.82 -12.93 4.24
N PHE A 94 6.22 -11.68 3.96
CA PHE A 94 7.18 -11.39 2.89
C PHE A 94 8.55 -12.03 3.16
N VAL A 95 9.08 -11.88 4.37
CA VAL A 95 10.35 -12.50 4.76
C VAL A 95 10.31 -14.03 4.63
N TYR A 96 9.23 -14.65 5.08
CA TYR A 96 9.05 -16.10 4.94
C TYR A 96 8.93 -16.53 3.48
N TRP A 97 8.20 -15.78 2.68
CA TRP A 97 8.09 -16.08 1.26
C TRP A 97 9.45 -16.05 0.56
N VAL A 98 10.28 -15.05 0.84
CA VAL A 98 11.64 -14.98 0.28
C VAL A 98 12.53 -16.11 0.82
N ARG A 99 12.45 -16.38 2.10
CA ARG A 99 13.18 -17.51 2.73
C ARG A 99 12.84 -18.84 2.03
N ASP A 100 11.55 -19.12 1.89
CA ASP A 100 11.08 -20.38 1.31
C ASP A 100 11.42 -20.45 -0.18
N SER A 101 11.35 -19.33 -0.89
CA SER A 101 11.79 -19.21 -2.29
C SER A 101 13.28 -19.56 -2.44
N LEU A 102 14.15 -19.03 -1.58
CA LEU A 102 15.58 -19.35 -1.56
C LEU A 102 15.83 -20.82 -1.26
N ALA A 103 15.10 -21.39 -0.28
CA ALA A 103 15.23 -22.80 0.06
C ALA A 103 14.79 -23.72 -1.08
N HIS A 104 13.65 -23.45 -1.72
CA HIS A 104 13.19 -24.22 -2.88
C HIS A 104 14.18 -24.15 -4.05
N THR A 105 14.74 -22.96 -4.30
CA THR A 105 15.73 -22.79 -5.37
C THR A 105 17.00 -23.56 -5.07
N ALA A 106 17.50 -23.54 -3.81
CA ALA A 106 18.68 -24.28 -3.41
C ALA A 106 18.49 -25.80 -3.47
N LEU A 107 17.29 -26.29 -3.14
CA LEU A 107 16.93 -27.71 -3.22
C LEU A 107 16.59 -28.18 -4.65
N GLY A 108 16.54 -27.27 -5.64
CA GLY A 108 16.14 -27.61 -7.00
C GLY A 108 14.66 -27.99 -7.13
N ASN A 109 13.82 -27.53 -6.24
CA ASN A 109 12.37 -27.72 -6.27
C ASN A 109 11.75 -26.78 -7.30
N VAL A 110 11.99 -27.04 -8.58
CA VAL A 110 11.49 -26.23 -9.70
C VAL A 110 10.69 -27.09 -10.67
N MET A 111 9.73 -26.50 -11.33
CA MET A 111 8.96 -27.10 -12.41
C MET A 111 8.99 -26.19 -13.63
N ASP A 112 8.91 -26.80 -14.80
CA ASP A 112 8.77 -26.06 -16.05
C ASP A 112 7.32 -25.61 -16.22
N ASP A 113 7.09 -24.34 -16.48
CA ASP A 113 5.79 -23.84 -16.87
C ASP A 113 5.42 -24.34 -18.27
N GLU A 114 4.31 -25.06 -18.38
CA GLU A 114 3.87 -25.66 -19.66
C GLU A 114 3.55 -24.62 -20.75
N GLU A 115 3.19 -23.39 -20.38
CA GLU A 115 2.81 -22.34 -21.34
C GLU A 115 4.00 -21.49 -21.79
N THR A 116 4.90 -21.15 -20.86
CA THR A 116 6.02 -20.22 -21.13
C THR A 116 7.35 -20.92 -21.30
N GLY A 117 7.50 -22.13 -20.80
CA GLY A 117 8.76 -22.87 -20.76
C GLY A 117 9.77 -22.27 -19.77
N GLU A 118 9.32 -21.41 -18.86
CA GLU A 118 10.15 -20.83 -17.81
C GLU A 118 10.13 -21.71 -16.56
N GLU A 119 11.26 -21.81 -15.88
CA GLU A 119 11.33 -22.49 -14.60
C GLU A 119 10.57 -21.72 -13.53
N ARG A 120 9.71 -22.41 -12.79
CA ARG A 120 8.96 -21.88 -11.63
C ARG A 120 9.24 -22.72 -10.41
N ILE A 121 9.17 -22.09 -9.23
CA ILE A 121 9.26 -22.78 -7.96
C ILE A 121 8.02 -23.67 -7.78
N ASP A 122 8.26 -24.95 -7.46
CA ASP A 122 7.22 -25.86 -7.04
C ASP A 122 6.94 -25.69 -5.54
N TRP A 123 5.93 -24.86 -5.24
CA TRP A 123 5.50 -24.58 -3.88
C TRP A 123 4.77 -25.73 -3.18
N GLU A 124 4.43 -26.81 -3.89
CA GLU A 124 3.80 -27.98 -3.29
C GLU A 124 4.82 -28.95 -2.69
N MET A 125 6.07 -28.85 -3.10
CA MET A 125 7.16 -29.63 -2.55
C MET A 125 7.46 -29.22 -1.11
N ALA A 126 7.68 -30.20 -0.23
CA ALA A 126 8.10 -29.92 1.13
C ALA A 126 9.57 -29.50 1.18
N ILE A 127 9.90 -28.50 1.97
CA ILE A 127 11.30 -28.07 2.19
C ILE A 127 11.93 -28.98 3.22
N ASP A 128 13.02 -29.67 2.84
CA ASP A 128 13.86 -30.40 3.78
C ASP A 128 14.92 -29.48 4.39
N TRP A 129 14.61 -28.94 5.56
CA TRP A 129 15.48 -28.00 6.30
C TRP A 129 16.78 -28.62 6.83
N GLU A 130 16.89 -29.93 6.80
CA GLU A 130 18.10 -30.65 7.24
C GLU A 130 19.05 -30.98 6.07
N SER A 131 18.65 -30.65 4.83
CA SER A 131 19.49 -30.89 3.64
C SER A 131 20.81 -30.13 3.70
N ASP A 132 21.87 -30.79 3.27
CA ASP A 132 23.18 -30.17 3.10
C ASP A 132 23.20 -29.07 2.01
N ASP A 133 22.25 -29.12 1.05
CA ASP A 133 22.11 -28.12 -0.01
C ASP A 133 21.70 -26.75 0.51
N LEU A 134 21.18 -26.67 1.73
CA LEU A 134 20.82 -25.41 2.38
C LEU A 134 21.94 -24.83 3.27
N GLU A 135 23.08 -25.48 3.40
CA GLU A 135 24.17 -25.02 4.28
C GLU A 135 24.63 -23.59 3.97
N ASP A 136 24.65 -23.20 2.69
CA ASP A 136 25.07 -21.86 2.23
C ASP A 136 24.07 -20.74 2.64
N LEU A 137 22.85 -21.10 3.02
CA LEU A 137 21.84 -20.14 3.50
C LEU A 137 21.99 -19.82 5.00
N TYR A 138 22.85 -20.53 5.72
CA TYR A 138 23.04 -20.36 7.16
C TYR A 138 24.37 -19.66 7.49
N TYR A 139 24.39 -18.99 8.65
CA TYR A 139 25.64 -18.46 9.17
C TYR A 139 26.69 -19.55 9.33
N TYR A 140 27.92 -19.26 8.93
CA TYR A 140 29.01 -20.22 8.90
C TYR A 140 30.16 -19.80 9.83
N GLY A 141 30.87 -20.78 10.39
CA GLY A 141 32.07 -20.57 11.15
C GLY A 141 31.88 -19.67 12.39
N ASP A 142 32.68 -18.62 12.46
CA ASP A 142 32.69 -17.66 13.59
C ASP A 142 31.45 -16.75 13.62
N ASP A 143 30.68 -16.68 12.54
CA ASP A 143 29.42 -15.93 12.48
C ASP A 143 28.27 -16.65 13.20
N ARG A 144 28.43 -17.94 13.54
CA ARG A 144 27.42 -18.71 14.30
C ARG A 144 27.37 -18.28 15.76
N PHE A 145 26.26 -17.72 16.19
CA PHE A 145 26.04 -17.40 17.59
C PHE A 145 25.70 -18.65 18.42
N ALA A 146 26.51 -18.93 19.45
CA ALA A 146 26.32 -20.07 20.35
C ALA A 146 26.15 -21.43 19.63
N GLY A 147 26.75 -21.61 18.45
CA GLY A 147 26.67 -22.83 17.65
C GLY A 147 25.31 -23.14 17.05
N ARG A 148 24.35 -22.18 17.09
CA ARG A 148 23.01 -22.36 16.54
C ARG A 148 23.05 -22.30 15.01
N LYS A 149 22.20 -23.13 14.39
CA LYS A 149 21.93 -23.06 12.94
C LYS A 149 20.87 -21.97 12.73
N GLU A 150 21.31 -20.80 12.32
CA GLU A 150 20.46 -19.62 12.04
C GLU A 150 20.70 -19.16 10.61
N MET A 151 19.64 -18.84 9.90
CA MET A 151 19.77 -18.37 8.52
C MET A 151 20.47 -17.02 8.46
N ASP A 152 21.34 -16.87 7.48
CA ASP A 152 22.06 -15.62 7.25
C ASP A 152 21.12 -14.59 6.62
N THR A 153 20.74 -13.58 7.38
CA THR A 153 19.83 -12.53 6.95
C THR A 153 20.37 -11.69 5.77
N ARG A 154 21.68 -11.75 5.51
CA ARG A 154 22.31 -11.10 4.34
C ARG A 154 21.87 -11.72 3.02
N ASN A 155 21.42 -12.98 3.05
CA ASN A 155 20.94 -13.72 1.88
C ASN A 155 19.46 -13.40 1.54
N PHE A 156 18.72 -12.72 2.42
CA PHE A 156 17.31 -12.38 2.17
C PHE A 156 17.17 -11.23 1.19
N VAL A 157 17.62 -11.47 -0.03
CA VAL A 157 17.56 -10.50 -1.12
C VAL A 157 16.39 -10.84 -2.03
N TYR A 158 15.51 -9.88 -2.23
CA TYR A 158 14.40 -9.97 -3.17
C TYR A 158 14.73 -9.16 -4.42
N ASN A 159 14.69 -9.85 -5.56
CA ASN A 159 14.86 -9.26 -6.90
C ASN A 159 13.49 -8.95 -7.48
N TYR A 160 13.30 -7.75 -7.95
CA TYR A 160 12.06 -7.32 -8.58
C TYR A 160 12.32 -6.52 -9.84
N GLU A 161 11.34 -6.56 -10.75
CA GLU A 161 11.40 -5.82 -12.00
C GLU A 161 10.08 -5.08 -12.24
N TRP A 162 10.16 -3.95 -12.94
CA TRP A 162 9.00 -3.19 -13.34
C TRP A 162 9.18 -2.58 -14.71
N TYR A 163 8.07 -2.28 -15.34
CA TYR A 163 8.08 -1.65 -16.64
C TYR A 163 7.96 -0.12 -16.50
N ASN A 164 8.93 0.61 -17.02
CA ASN A 164 8.92 2.08 -17.00
C ASN A 164 8.01 2.63 -18.11
N TRP A 165 6.71 2.67 -17.83
CA TRP A 165 5.70 3.16 -18.75
C TRP A 165 5.94 4.61 -19.19
N GLN A 166 6.43 5.45 -18.29
CA GLN A 166 6.70 6.86 -18.57
C GLN A 166 7.84 7.00 -19.59
N ALA A 167 8.94 6.31 -19.38
CA ALA A 167 10.06 6.30 -20.33
C ALA A 167 9.65 5.72 -21.67
N ALA A 168 8.88 4.64 -21.67
CA ALA A 168 8.35 4.03 -22.88
C ALA A 168 7.42 4.97 -23.66
N ALA A 169 6.51 5.67 -22.97
CA ALA A 169 5.59 6.62 -23.59
C ALA A 169 6.29 7.86 -24.17
N HIS A 170 7.40 8.30 -23.56
CA HIS A 170 8.19 9.44 -24.04
C HIS A 170 9.24 9.05 -25.09
N ASN A 171 9.44 7.76 -25.32
CA ASN A 171 10.41 7.30 -26.31
C ASN A 171 9.98 7.66 -27.73
N LYS A 172 10.93 8.18 -28.49
CA LYS A 172 10.74 8.58 -29.90
C LYS A 172 11.50 7.67 -30.88
N ASP A 173 12.28 6.74 -30.33
CA ASP A 173 13.03 5.79 -31.14
C ASP A 173 12.13 4.60 -31.51
N PRO A 174 11.78 4.42 -32.80
CA PRO A 174 10.94 3.31 -33.25
C PRO A 174 11.61 1.94 -33.11
N ASP A 175 12.93 1.89 -33.01
CA ASP A 175 13.73 0.67 -32.93
C ASP A 175 14.05 0.26 -31.49
N ALA A 176 13.60 1.04 -30.50
CA ALA A 176 13.83 0.71 -29.10
C ALA A 176 13.14 -0.58 -28.70
N SER A 177 13.92 -1.50 -28.17
CA SER A 177 13.39 -2.76 -27.65
C SER A 177 12.57 -2.55 -26.37
N ARG A 178 11.49 -3.32 -26.20
CA ARG A 178 10.70 -3.34 -24.96
C ARG A 178 11.57 -3.60 -23.73
N SER A 179 12.58 -4.43 -23.86
CA SER A 179 13.50 -4.77 -22.77
C SER A 179 14.28 -3.57 -22.20
N SER A 180 14.48 -2.50 -23.00
CA SER A 180 15.16 -1.28 -22.55
C SER A 180 14.34 -0.46 -21.54
N PHE A 181 13.04 -0.75 -21.41
CA PHE A 181 12.14 -0.11 -20.44
C PHE A 181 11.84 -0.99 -19.23
N ILE A 182 12.39 -2.21 -19.17
CA ILE A 182 12.31 -3.08 -18.00
C ILE A 182 13.46 -2.71 -17.08
N LEU A 183 13.12 -2.17 -15.93
CA LEU A 183 14.06 -1.83 -14.89
C LEU A 183 14.07 -2.95 -13.84
N ARG A 184 15.25 -3.20 -13.26
CA ARG A 184 15.46 -4.22 -12.24
C ARG A 184 16.18 -3.61 -11.06
N ASP A 185 15.79 -4.00 -9.85
CA ASP A 185 16.49 -3.65 -8.63
C ASP A 185 16.41 -4.83 -7.65
N GLU A 186 17.22 -4.75 -6.60
CA GLU A 186 17.27 -5.74 -5.55
C GLU A 186 17.26 -5.05 -4.19
N ALA A 187 16.66 -5.70 -3.20
CA ALA A 187 16.65 -5.22 -1.84
C ALA A 187 16.84 -6.38 -0.86
N ASN A 188 17.72 -6.19 0.13
CA ASN A 188 17.68 -7.06 1.30
C ASN A 188 16.43 -6.69 2.10
N ILE A 189 15.54 -7.65 2.34
CA ILE A 189 14.21 -7.40 2.90
C ILE A 189 14.12 -7.66 4.40
N TYR A 190 15.22 -8.04 5.03
CA TYR A 190 15.24 -8.28 6.47
C TYR A 190 15.33 -6.96 7.23
N PRO A 191 14.34 -6.61 8.08
CA PRO A 191 14.34 -5.33 8.78
C PRO A 191 15.55 -5.17 9.70
N ASP A 192 16.03 -3.94 9.88
CA ASP A 192 17.03 -3.65 10.88
C ASP A 192 16.43 -3.76 12.28
N THR A 193 16.57 -4.93 12.89
CA THR A 193 16.03 -5.22 14.23
C THR A 193 16.78 -4.51 15.35
N LEU A 194 17.90 -3.83 15.05
CA LEU A 194 18.72 -3.12 16.02
C LEU A 194 18.34 -1.63 16.17
N VAL A 195 17.35 -1.14 15.44
CA VAL A 195 16.90 0.28 15.52
C VAL A 195 16.55 0.67 16.96
N TRP A 196 15.84 -0.18 17.68
CA TRP A 196 15.47 0.05 19.07
C TRP A 196 16.66 0.12 20.02
N VAL A 197 17.69 -0.70 19.78
CA VAL A 197 18.92 -0.70 20.60
C VAL A 197 19.69 0.60 20.40
N ARG A 198 19.73 1.13 19.18
CA ARG A 198 20.40 2.41 18.89
C ARG A 198 19.73 3.59 19.58
N ASP A 199 18.41 3.65 19.53
CA ASP A 199 17.65 4.75 20.12
C ASP A 199 17.52 4.64 21.64
N PHE A 200 17.51 3.40 22.17
CA PHE A 200 17.32 3.10 23.59
C PHE A 200 18.48 2.28 24.17
N ALA A 201 19.70 2.77 24.00
CA ALA A 201 20.93 2.07 24.38
C ALA A 201 21.01 1.62 25.85
N TYR A 202 20.19 2.19 26.74
CA TYR A 202 20.13 1.84 28.17
C TYR A 202 19.03 0.82 28.51
N SER A 203 18.25 0.37 27.54
CA SER A 203 17.05 -0.45 27.77
C SER A 203 17.24 -1.90 27.34
N TYR A 204 18.35 -2.53 27.69
CA TYR A 204 18.73 -3.87 27.23
C TYR A 204 17.72 -4.99 27.53
N ASN A 205 16.81 -4.82 28.46
CA ASN A 205 15.81 -5.83 28.85
C ASN A 205 14.38 -5.48 28.39
N GLU A 206 14.20 -4.35 27.72
CA GLU A 206 12.90 -4.00 27.16
C GLU A 206 12.50 -4.99 26.05
N PRO A 207 11.28 -5.50 26.06
CA PRO A 207 10.80 -6.42 25.02
C PRO A 207 10.95 -5.86 23.60
N PHE A 208 10.70 -4.56 23.42
CA PHE A 208 10.89 -3.85 22.15
C PHE A 208 12.32 -3.93 21.62
N THR A 209 13.34 -3.83 22.47
CA THR A 209 14.73 -3.87 22.04
C THR A 209 15.22 -5.26 21.69
N ARG A 210 14.52 -6.32 22.12
CA ARG A 210 14.98 -7.70 21.93
C ARG A 210 14.29 -8.43 20.80
N ASN A 211 12.95 -8.36 20.73
CA ASN A 211 12.17 -9.23 19.85
C ASN A 211 10.98 -8.50 19.21
N TYR A 212 11.05 -7.21 19.00
CA TYR A 212 9.93 -6.46 18.45
C TYR A 212 9.42 -7.05 17.14
N PHE A 213 10.32 -7.41 16.23
CA PHE A 213 9.94 -7.96 14.93
C PHE A 213 9.39 -9.40 15.02
N TRP A 214 9.91 -10.22 15.96
CA TRP A 214 9.60 -11.66 15.98
C TRP A 214 8.59 -12.09 17.04
N HIS A 215 8.36 -11.30 18.06
CA HIS A 215 7.49 -11.71 19.15
C HIS A 215 6.01 -11.55 18.80
N PRO A 216 5.17 -12.59 18.99
CA PRO A 216 3.74 -12.55 18.63
C PRO A 216 2.94 -11.41 19.29
N ALA A 217 3.39 -10.90 20.43
CA ALA A 217 2.74 -9.77 21.10
C ALA A 217 2.78 -8.47 20.26
N PHE A 218 3.70 -8.39 19.29
CA PHE A 218 3.87 -7.24 18.40
C PHE A 218 3.43 -7.54 16.96
N ASP A 219 2.64 -8.59 16.74
CA ASP A 219 2.16 -8.97 15.40
C ASP A 219 1.40 -7.83 14.72
N ASP A 220 0.52 -7.17 15.47
CA ASP A 220 -0.34 -6.08 14.99
C ASP A 220 0.32 -4.69 15.11
N TYR A 221 1.60 -4.62 15.46
CA TYR A 221 2.36 -3.36 15.55
C TYR A 221 3.05 -3.07 14.22
N PRO A 222 3.25 -1.79 13.85
CA PRO A 222 3.88 -1.43 12.60
C PRO A 222 5.31 -1.96 12.51
N VAL A 223 5.72 -2.41 11.35
CA VAL A 223 7.11 -2.79 11.10
C VAL A 223 8.00 -1.54 11.14
N VAL A 224 9.18 -1.65 11.76
CA VAL A 224 10.19 -0.59 11.82
C VAL A 224 11.54 -1.11 11.35
N GLY A 225 12.46 -0.20 11.02
CA GLY A 225 13.79 -0.58 10.55
C GLY A 225 13.82 -1.00 9.08
N ILE A 226 12.90 -0.47 8.27
CA ILE A 226 12.85 -0.65 6.83
C ILE A 226 13.27 0.62 6.11
N ASP A 227 13.94 0.47 4.98
CA ASP A 227 14.29 1.57 4.10
C ASP A 227 13.31 1.70 2.92
N TRP A 228 13.49 2.74 2.12
CA TRP A 228 12.63 3.03 0.98
C TRP A 228 12.66 1.92 -0.10
N LYS A 229 13.83 1.29 -0.34
CA LYS A 229 13.96 0.20 -1.30
C LYS A 229 13.22 -1.05 -0.82
N MET A 230 13.32 -1.36 0.47
CA MET A 230 12.60 -2.45 1.11
C MET A 230 11.09 -2.24 0.98
N ALA A 231 10.59 -1.02 1.24
CA ALA A 231 9.18 -0.69 1.12
C ALA A 231 8.67 -0.86 -0.32
N ASN A 232 9.46 -0.43 -1.33
CA ASN A 232 9.13 -0.68 -2.74
C ASN A 232 9.13 -2.18 -3.07
N ALA A 233 10.14 -2.92 -2.62
CA ALA A 233 10.23 -4.37 -2.82
C ALA A 233 8.98 -5.09 -2.29
N PHE A 234 8.46 -4.67 -1.12
CA PHE A 234 7.21 -5.17 -0.56
C PHE A 234 6.01 -4.90 -1.49
N CYS A 235 5.91 -3.69 -2.04
CA CYS A 235 4.85 -3.36 -3.00
C CYS A 235 4.89 -4.25 -4.24
N TYR A 236 6.08 -4.48 -4.82
CA TYR A 236 6.24 -5.37 -5.98
C TYR A 236 5.94 -6.83 -5.66
N TRP A 237 6.37 -7.32 -4.49
CA TRP A 237 6.02 -8.66 -4.04
C TRP A 237 4.51 -8.82 -3.89
N ARG A 238 3.84 -7.87 -3.28
CA ARG A 238 2.39 -7.86 -3.09
C ARG A 238 1.65 -7.81 -4.43
N THR A 239 2.15 -7.02 -5.40
CA THR A 239 1.63 -6.98 -6.77
C THR A 239 1.71 -8.36 -7.42
N LYS A 240 2.86 -9.02 -7.33
CA LYS A 240 3.07 -10.37 -7.88
C LYS A 240 2.13 -11.39 -7.22
N LEU A 241 1.99 -11.33 -5.91
CA LEU A 241 1.09 -12.20 -5.17
C LEU A 241 -0.37 -11.98 -5.57
N TRP A 242 -0.79 -10.73 -5.73
CA TRP A 242 -2.14 -10.37 -6.14
C TRP A 242 -2.45 -10.79 -7.58
N SER A 243 -1.52 -10.59 -8.50
CA SER A 243 -1.67 -10.98 -9.91
C SER A 243 -1.84 -12.49 -10.10
N THR A 244 -1.24 -13.31 -9.22
CA THR A 244 -1.41 -14.78 -9.22
C THR A 244 -2.82 -15.20 -8.80
N SER A 245 -3.60 -14.36 -8.16
CA SER A 245 -4.99 -14.66 -7.78
C SER A 245 -5.98 -14.66 -8.95
N GLY A 246 -5.51 -14.28 -10.15
CA GLY A 246 -6.26 -14.41 -11.41
C GLY A 246 -7.16 -13.23 -11.78
N ASP A 247 -7.11 -12.11 -11.06
CA ASP A 247 -7.79 -10.88 -11.51
C ASP A 247 -6.94 -10.13 -12.54
N VAL A 248 -7.30 -10.27 -13.80
CA VAL A 248 -6.61 -9.66 -14.98
C VAL A 248 -6.66 -8.12 -14.96
N ASN A 249 -7.46 -7.52 -14.06
CA ASN A 249 -7.67 -6.08 -13.98
C ASN A 249 -7.08 -5.47 -12.70
N SER A 250 -6.26 -6.22 -11.97
CA SER A 250 -5.58 -5.69 -10.79
C SER A 250 -4.51 -4.68 -11.20
N GLU A 251 -4.49 -3.54 -10.50
CA GLU A 251 -3.42 -2.56 -10.64
C GLU A 251 -2.26 -2.88 -9.69
N ASP A 252 -1.09 -2.30 -9.98
CA ASP A 252 0.11 -2.52 -9.19
C ASP A 252 0.03 -1.81 -7.83
N PHE A 253 0.47 -2.48 -6.77
CA PHE A 253 0.71 -1.84 -5.48
C PHE A 253 1.96 -0.97 -5.57
N ARG A 254 1.90 0.20 -4.99
CA ARG A 254 3.01 1.16 -4.94
C ARG A 254 2.95 2.00 -3.67
N LEU A 255 4.04 2.64 -3.34
CA LEU A 255 4.03 3.69 -2.33
C LEU A 255 3.15 4.87 -2.79
N PRO A 256 2.41 5.51 -1.89
CA PRO A 256 1.67 6.72 -2.21
C PRO A 256 2.62 7.86 -2.53
N THR A 257 2.18 8.81 -3.33
CA THR A 257 2.85 10.11 -3.43
C THR A 257 2.60 10.91 -2.14
N GLU A 258 3.44 11.89 -1.84
CA GLU A 258 3.24 12.81 -0.71
C GLU A 258 1.84 13.42 -0.71
N HIS A 259 1.37 13.84 -1.88
CA HIS A 259 0.06 14.46 -2.01
C HIS A 259 -1.11 13.48 -1.83
N GLU A 260 -0.98 12.25 -2.30
CA GLU A 260 -1.97 11.20 -2.06
C GLU A 260 -2.03 10.87 -0.57
N TRP A 261 -0.88 10.74 0.07
CA TRP A 261 -0.79 10.47 1.49
C TRP A 261 -1.43 11.60 2.32
N GLU A 262 -1.08 12.87 2.03
CA GLU A 262 -1.65 14.03 2.73
C GLU A 262 -3.17 14.14 2.52
N TYR A 263 -3.64 13.89 1.29
CA TYR A 263 -5.06 13.90 0.97
C TYR A 263 -5.81 12.83 1.76
N ALA A 264 -5.28 11.61 1.79
CA ALA A 264 -5.83 10.50 2.53
C ALA A 264 -5.82 10.77 4.05
N ALA A 265 -4.71 11.30 4.58
CA ALA A 265 -4.56 11.64 5.97
C ALA A 265 -5.59 12.66 6.46
N ARG A 266 -5.91 13.66 5.65
CA ARG A 266 -6.91 14.68 6.01
C ARG A 266 -8.35 14.16 6.07
N GLY A 267 -8.63 12.97 5.54
CA GLY A 267 -9.94 12.33 5.65
C GLY A 267 -11.10 13.16 5.06
N GLY A 268 -10.84 14.00 4.04
CA GLY A 268 -11.85 14.89 3.45
C GLY A 268 -12.00 16.27 4.13
N HIS A 269 -11.23 16.55 5.17
CA HIS A 269 -11.25 17.85 5.86
C HIS A 269 -10.30 18.84 5.18
N GLU A 270 -10.84 19.90 4.62
CA GLU A 270 -10.03 20.96 4.01
C GLU A 270 -9.22 21.72 5.06
N HIS A 271 -7.93 21.91 4.77
CA HIS A 271 -7.00 22.66 5.63
C HIS A 271 -6.91 22.19 7.09
N ALA A 272 -7.42 20.99 7.42
CA ALA A 272 -7.34 20.46 8.77
C ALA A 272 -5.90 20.15 9.16
N PRO A 273 -5.46 20.54 10.38
CA PRO A 273 -4.12 20.24 10.87
C PRO A 273 -3.96 18.77 11.30
N TYR A 274 -5.08 18.07 11.54
CA TYR A 274 -5.10 16.69 12.01
C TYR A 274 -6.15 15.86 11.27
N PRO A 275 -5.99 14.52 11.22
CA PRO A 275 -6.90 13.61 10.52
C PRO A 275 -8.37 13.67 10.99
N TRP A 276 -8.61 14.05 12.22
CA TRP A 276 -9.94 14.19 12.83
C TRP A 276 -10.61 15.56 12.63
N GLY A 277 -10.02 16.43 11.82
CA GLY A 277 -10.56 17.74 11.44
C GLY A 277 -10.50 18.81 12.52
N GLY A 278 -10.27 18.45 13.79
CA GLY A 278 -10.21 19.38 14.91
C GLY A 278 -8.81 19.96 15.14
N TYR A 279 -8.73 21.03 15.94
CA TYR A 279 -7.45 21.68 16.28
C TYR A 279 -6.81 21.13 17.57
N TYR A 280 -7.52 20.27 18.29
CA TYR A 280 -7.08 19.74 19.56
C TYR A 280 -6.58 18.31 19.42
N VAL A 281 -5.50 18.00 20.12
CA VAL A 281 -4.90 16.66 20.18
C VAL A 281 -5.66 15.71 21.12
N ARG A 282 -6.67 16.24 21.82
CA ARG A 282 -7.52 15.49 22.76
C ARG A 282 -8.97 15.62 22.35
N ASN A 283 -9.73 14.57 22.57
CA ASN A 283 -11.19 14.59 22.42
C ASN A 283 -11.87 15.28 23.60
N ALA A 284 -13.20 15.43 23.54
CA ALA A 284 -14.00 16.06 24.61
C ALA A 284 -13.92 15.33 25.96
N LYS A 285 -13.48 14.08 26.00
CA LYS A 285 -13.28 13.28 27.22
C LYS A 285 -11.84 13.42 27.76
N GLY A 286 -10.97 14.16 27.08
CA GLY A 286 -9.58 14.35 27.45
C GLY A 286 -8.60 13.29 26.94
N CYS A 287 -9.06 12.25 26.23
CA CYS A 287 -8.19 11.22 25.68
C CYS A 287 -7.38 11.75 24.49
N LEU A 288 -6.11 11.35 24.37
CA LEU A 288 -5.29 11.63 23.18
C LEU A 288 -5.88 10.93 21.96
N LEU A 289 -5.70 11.54 20.78
CA LEU A 289 -6.27 11.05 19.54
C LEU A 289 -5.23 10.38 18.63
N ALA A 290 -3.96 10.42 19.01
CA ALA A 290 -2.87 9.80 18.27
C ALA A 290 -1.66 9.55 19.18
N ASN A 291 -0.79 8.66 18.76
CA ASN A 291 0.47 8.34 19.43
C ASN A 291 1.60 9.27 18.97
N PHE A 292 1.76 10.38 19.67
CA PHE A 292 2.86 11.33 19.44
C PHE A 292 3.22 12.04 20.74
N LYS A 293 4.35 12.75 20.72
CA LYS A 293 4.77 13.52 21.90
C LYS A 293 3.95 14.81 22.05
N PRO A 294 2.99 14.88 22.99
CA PRO A 294 2.06 16.00 23.10
C PRO A 294 2.67 17.25 23.81
N GLY A 295 3.97 17.39 23.80
CA GLY A 295 4.69 18.46 24.49
C GLY A 295 5.39 17.99 25.77
N ARG A 296 5.20 18.70 26.90
CA ARG A 296 5.72 18.27 28.21
C ARG A 296 4.65 17.46 28.93
N GLY A 297 5.03 16.33 29.53
CA GLY A 297 4.13 15.58 30.38
C GLY A 297 4.27 14.07 30.28
N ASN A 298 3.20 13.38 30.65
CA ASN A 298 3.11 11.94 30.66
C ASN A 298 2.81 11.42 29.23
N TYR A 299 3.82 10.91 28.51
CA TYR A 299 3.68 10.41 27.16
C TYR A 299 2.81 9.15 27.05
N PRO A 300 2.89 8.19 27.99
CA PRO A 300 2.08 6.97 27.93
C PRO A 300 0.66 7.15 28.47
N GLU A 301 0.15 8.38 28.59
CA GLU A 301 -1.14 8.65 29.23
C GLU A 301 -2.29 7.85 28.63
N ASP A 302 -2.30 7.65 27.31
CA ASP A 302 -3.28 6.84 26.58
C ASP A 302 -2.71 5.49 26.09
N GLY A 303 -1.61 5.01 26.69
CA GLY A 303 -1.06 3.68 26.48
C GLY A 303 0.10 3.58 25.48
N GLY A 304 0.37 4.64 24.71
CA GLY A 304 1.48 4.65 23.73
C GLY A 304 2.75 5.27 24.29
N PHE A 305 3.72 4.44 24.68
CA PHE A 305 5.05 4.93 25.08
C PHE A 305 6.04 4.96 23.91
N TYR A 306 6.01 3.91 23.11
CA TYR A 306 6.71 3.74 21.83
C TYR A 306 5.68 3.62 20.71
N THR A 307 5.84 2.66 19.81
CA THR A 307 4.80 2.30 18.86
C THR A 307 3.60 1.67 19.57
N VAL A 308 2.43 1.80 18.97
CA VAL A 308 1.20 1.12 19.36
C VAL A 308 0.72 0.23 18.22
N LYS A 309 -0.32 -0.56 18.46
CA LYS A 309 -0.96 -1.34 17.41
C LYS A 309 -1.41 -0.45 16.27
N ALA A 310 -1.35 -0.97 15.06
CA ALA A 310 -1.70 -0.26 13.84
C ALA A 310 -3.16 0.26 13.82
N ASP A 311 -4.05 -0.35 14.62
CA ASP A 311 -5.47 0.02 14.77
C ASP A 311 -5.81 0.66 16.13
N ALA A 312 -4.81 1.17 16.88
CA ALA A 312 -5.00 1.54 18.28
C ALA A 312 -5.89 2.76 18.54
N TYR A 313 -6.01 3.67 17.57
CA TYR A 313 -6.80 4.89 17.68
C TYR A 313 -7.99 4.88 16.72
N PHE A 314 -8.82 5.92 16.78
CA PHE A 314 -9.95 6.04 15.86
C PHE A 314 -9.46 6.36 14.46
N PRO A 315 -10.01 5.72 13.43
CA PRO A 315 -9.70 6.05 12.06
C PRO A 315 -10.23 7.43 11.68
N ASN A 316 -9.66 8.01 10.63
CA ASN A 316 -10.21 9.22 10.02
C ASN A 316 -11.52 8.91 9.23
N ASP A 317 -12.14 9.92 8.61
CA ASP A 317 -13.41 9.74 7.92
C ASP A 317 -13.32 8.88 6.64
N TYR A 318 -12.10 8.60 6.16
CA TYR A 318 -11.87 7.62 5.09
C TYR A 318 -11.65 6.19 5.60
N GLY A 319 -11.53 5.99 6.90
CA GLY A 319 -11.30 4.70 7.51
C GLY A 319 -9.83 4.37 7.74
N LEU A 320 -8.91 5.32 7.59
CA LEU A 320 -7.47 5.14 7.79
C LEU A 320 -7.08 5.39 9.24
N TYR A 321 -6.27 4.47 9.79
CA TYR A 321 -5.76 4.54 11.14
C TYR A 321 -4.41 5.27 11.20
N ASN A 322 -4.06 5.77 12.35
CA ASN A 322 -2.75 6.31 12.73
C ASN A 322 -2.12 7.33 11.76
N MET A 323 -2.92 7.99 10.91
CA MET A 323 -2.44 9.01 9.97
C MET A 323 -1.80 10.23 10.67
N ALA A 324 -1.72 10.23 11.99
CA ALA A 324 -0.99 11.21 12.79
C ALA A 324 -0.24 10.50 13.91
N GLY A 325 1.07 10.43 13.81
CA GLY A 325 1.93 9.81 14.82
C GLY A 325 2.22 8.34 14.54
N ASN A 326 2.49 7.58 15.59
CA ASN A 326 2.94 6.20 15.62
C ASN A 326 4.29 5.98 14.94
N VAL A 327 4.35 5.83 13.62
CA VAL A 327 5.59 5.71 12.84
C VAL A 327 5.59 6.68 11.65
N ALA A 328 6.77 7.00 11.14
CA ALA A 328 6.92 7.73 9.89
C ALA A 328 6.82 6.75 8.71
N GLU A 329 6.13 7.16 7.66
CA GLU A 329 5.85 6.32 6.51
C GLU A 329 6.56 6.80 5.26
N TRP A 330 7.01 5.84 4.43
CA TRP A 330 7.67 6.14 3.16
C TRP A 330 6.66 6.53 2.09
N THR A 331 7.00 7.56 1.33
CA THR A 331 6.28 7.96 0.11
C THR A 331 7.16 7.79 -1.13
N SER A 332 6.54 7.73 -2.30
CA SER A 332 7.26 7.68 -3.58
C SER A 332 7.87 9.03 -4.00
N SER A 333 7.42 10.13 -3.38
CA SER A 333 7.90 11.48 -3.68
C SER A 333 9.18 11.77 -2.91
N ALA A 334 10.20 12.31 -3.61
CA ALA A 334 11.36 12.87 -2.93
C ALA A 334 10.98 14.21 -2.27
N PHE A 335 11.53 14.44 -1.08
CA PHE A 335 11.38 15.75 -0.41
C PHE A 335 12.11 16.84 -1.22
N HIS A 336 11.40 17.91 -1.53
CA HIS A 336 11.94 19.12 -2.14
C HIS A 336 11.65 20.31 -1.22
N GLU A 337 12.70 21.04 -0.83
CA GLU A 337 12.59 22.30 -0.08
C GLU A 337 11.96 23.43 -0.91
#